data_9209de0431974d1641c6e472aa693d9f
#
_entry.id   9209de0431974d1641c6e472aa693d9f
#
_cell.length_a   1.000
_cell.length_b   1.000
_cell.length_c   1.000
_cell.angle_alpha   90.00
_cell.angle_beta   90.00
_cell.angle_gamma   90.00
#
_symmetry.space_group_name_H-M   'P 1'
#
loop_
_entity.id
_entity.type
_entity.pdbx_description
1 polymer ?
#
loop_
_entity_poly.entity_id
_entity_poly.type
_entity_poly.pdbx_seq_one_letter_code
_entity_poly.pdbx_strand_id
1 'polypeptide(L)'
;MIIVGAGSGGCVAARRLLDAGLRVLLLEAGGRDTHPFIRPPAGFPRLFRSAVDWNFQTVPQPCADGRQFYWPRGKVLGGSSAINATIYIRGSKRDFDGWGEGWTWADVLPAFRDLEDFRGEASGTRGTGGKLPTGARAASHPLSHAFVTAAATALHVPEAQSFNDGVLEGAGLLESNHRNGERYSAFRAFLQPVLRHPNLTVLTGAHVLELLWEGTRAAGVRLRWRGRTLDAPAGGVIVATGAVQTPQLLMLSGIGPRAELERHGLGVRRDLPGVGQGLQDHLAVPVVFRSHSPSLEAVPEALALAQYLWNRNGPLASNIAEAAAFTHARSGPATGDPDLQFHFGPAYFRDHGFTRETGHHFTVGPVLVAPHSRGQVTLASRDPLSAPRIDPRYLSAGADLERLVAGVRLAREIAGTPPLLAHRRGEALPGSGVRSDGALAAHVRAESATLYHPVGTAALGDSDDAVVDRTLAVRGVEGLWIADASVMPRIIHANTNATSMMIGARAAQFVEQAL
;
A
#
# COMPACT_ATOMS: atom_id res chain seq x y z
N MET A 1 1.54 16.52 20.99
CA MET A 1 0.73 15.85 19.97
C MET A 1 0.65 14.36 20.23
N ILE A 2 -0.50 13.72 20.03
CA ILE A 2 -0.62 12.26 19.95
C ILE A 2 -0.72 11.85 18.48
N ILE A 3 0.00 10.79 18.09
CA ILE A 3 -0.13 10.15 16.79
C ILE A 3 -0.58 8.72 17.02
N VAL A 4 -1.69 8.34 16.41
CA VAL A 4 -2.28 7.00 16.52
C VAL A 4 -1.92 6.18 15.29
N GLY A 5 -1.07 5.18 15.47
CA GLY A 5 -0.54 4.32 14.42
C GLY A 5 0.87 4.70 13.97
N ALA A 6 1.82 3.78 14.14
CA ALA A 6 3.21 3.92 13.68
C ALA A 6 3.40 3.30 12.29
N GLY A 7 2.44 3.51 11.38
CA GLY A 7 2.51 3.12 9.99
C GLY A 7 3.35 4.07 9.12
N SER A 8 3.20 3.98 7.79
CA SER A 8 3.97 4.77 6.82
C SER A 8 3.82 6.28 7.04
N GLY A 9 2.58 6.79 7.13
CA GLY A 9 2.32 8.21 7.38
C GLY A 9 2.66 8.63 8.80
N GLY A 10 2.24 7.84 9.80
CA GLY A 10 2.46 8.17 11.22
C GLY A 10 3.94 8.25 11.63
N CYS A 11 4.80 7.39 11.09
CA CYS A 11 6.25 7.47 11.32
C CYS A 11 6.86 8.76 10.75
N VAL A 12 6.43 9.16 9.56
CA VAL A 12 6.90 10.39 8.92
C VAL A 12 6.39 11.62 9.67
N ALA A 13 5.07 11.65 9.99
CA ALA A 13 4.48 12.75 10.74
C ALA A 13 5.15 12.92 12.11
N ALA A 14 5.36 11.82 12.85
CA ALA A 14 6.06 11.85 14.13
C ALA A 14 7.46 12.45 14.02
N ARG A 15 8.22 12.04 13.00
CA ARG A 15 9.57 12.56 12.77
C ARG A 15 9.57 14.05 12.47
N ARG A 16 8.68 14.53 11.62
CA ARG A 16 8.59 15.93 11.24
C ARG A 16 8.22 16.82 12.42
N LEU A 17 7.17 16.44 13.16
CA LEU A 17 6.77 17.20 14.36
C LEU A 17 7.86 17.20 15.43
N LEU A 18 8.63 16.12 15.55
CA LEU A 18 9.77 16.05 16.44
C LEU A 18 10.89 17.00 16.00
N ASP A 19 11.22 17.04 14.69
CA ASP A 19 12.20 17.95 14.10
C ASP A 19 11.76 19.43 14.26
N ALA A 20 10.44 19.70 14.31
CA ALA A 20 9.85 21.02 14.64
C ALA A 20 9.82 21.34 16.14
N GLY A 21 10.38 20.48 16.99
CA GLY A 21 10.50 20.70 18.45
C GLY A 21 9.30 20.30 19.28
N LEU A 22 8.24 19.74 18.69
CA LEU A 22 7.05 19.32 19.41
C LEU A 22 7.30 18.04 20.23
N ARG A 23 6.57 17.89 21.34
CA ARG A 23 6.48 16.64 22.09
C ARG A 23 5.49 15.70 21.41
N VAL A 24 5.94 14.47 21.09
CA VAL A 24 5.18 13.46 20.37
C VAL A 24 5.01 12.21 21.21
N LEU A 25 3.76 11.78 21.42
CA LEU A 25 3.39 10.46 21.89
C LEU A 25 2.87 9.65 20.71
N LEU A 26 3.64 8.63 20.28
CA LEU A 26 3.28 7.74 19.20
C LEU A 26 2.76 6.41 19.76
N LEU A 27 1.56 6.03 19.35
CA LEU A 27 0.85 4.83 19.83
C LEU A 27 0.76 3.81 18.70
N GLU A 28 1.28 2.59 18.93
CA GLU A 28 1.21 1.47 18.00
C GLU A 28 0.56 0.25 18.67
N ALA A 29 -0.47 -0.29 18.04
CA ALA A 29 -1.18 -1.46 18.55
C ALA A 29 -0.33 -2.74 18.48
N GLY A 30 0.55 -2.84 17.49
CA GLY A 30 1.48 -3.94 17.32
C GLY A 30 2.73 -3.83 18.17
N GLY A 31 3.63 -4.79 17.97
CA GLY A 31 4.92 -4.86 18.65
C GLY A 31 6.04 -4.10 17.93
N ARG A 32 7.28 -4.37 18.37
CA ARG A 32 8.50 -3.91 17.72
C ARG A 32 8.76 -4.69 16.43
N ASP A 33 9.55 -4.13 15.52
CA ASP A 33 9.95 -4.71 14.23
C ASP A 33 11.06 -5.78 14.37
N THR A 34 10.90 -6.70 15.30
CA THR A 34 11.90 -7.71 15.64
C THR A 34 11.69 -9.06 14.96
N HIS A 35 10.60 -9.23 14.21
CA HIS A 35 10.33 -10.47 13.50
C HIS A 35 11.41 -10.71 12.42
N PRO A 36 12.05 -11.92 12.36
CA PRO A 36 13.24 -12.16 11.53
C PRO A 36 13.02 -11.94 10.03
N PHE A 37 11.79 -12.16 9.53
CA PHE A 37 11.45 -11.97 8.12
C PHE A 37 11.10 -10.52 7.74
N ILE A 38 11.12 -9.56 8.65
CA ILE A 38 10.92 -8.15 8.31
C ILE A 38 12.09 -7.62 7.49
N ARG A 39 13.34 -7.97 7.86
CA ARG A 39 14.53 -7.44 7.18
C ARG A 39 14.74 -7.98 5.77
N PRO A 40 14.67 -9.33 5.53
CA PRO A 40 14.77 -9.85 4.18
C PRO A 40 13.59 -9.41 3.32
N PRO A 41 13.80 -8.73 2.18
CA PRO A 41 12.68 -8.27 1.35
C PRO A 41 11.79 -9.42 0.86
N ALA A 42 12.36 -10.54 0.40
CA ALA A 42 11.61 -11.73 -0.02
C ALA A 42 10.86 -12.43 1.13
N GLY A 43 11.11 -12.02 2.37
CA GLY A 43 10.44 -12.59 3.55
C GLY A 43 8.98 -12.15 3.73
N PHE A 44 8.46 -11.19 2.94
CA PHE A 44 7.15 -10.62 3.15
C PHE A 44 5.98 -11.63 3.17
N PRO A 45 5.94 -12.71 2.38
CA PRO A 45 4.86 -13.69 2.47
C PRO A 45 4.83 -14.43 3.82
N ARG A 46 5.98 -14.57 4.49
CA ARG A 46 6.08 -15.21 5.82
C ARG A 46 5.65 -14.29 6.97
N LEU A 47 5.43 -13.00 6.70
CA LEU A 47 4.89 -12.04 7.66
C LEU A 47 3.37 -12.06 7.67
N PHE A 48 2.76 -12.52 6.59
CA PHE A 48 1.32 -12.66 6.45
C PHE A 48 0.78 -13.74 7.39
N ARG A 49 -0.39 -13.51 7.98
CA ARG A 49 -1.03 -14.36 8.99
C ARG A 49 -0.16 -14.61 10.24
N SER A 50 0.84 -13.78 10.46
CA SER A 50 1.72 -13.85 11.64
C SER A 50 1.30 -12.84 12.71
N ALA A 51 2.03 -12.81 13.83
CA ALA A 51 1.77 -11.85 14.92
C ALA A 51 1.96 -10.37 14.52
N VAL A 52 2.66 -10.10 13.39
CA VAL A 52 2.87 -8.75 12.86
C VAL A 52 1.86 -8.35 11.79
N ASP A 53 0.78 -9.11 11.65
CA ASP A 53 -0.30 -8.88 10.70
C ASP A 53 -1.65 -8.76 11.40
N TRP A 54 -2.49 -7.82 11.00
CA TRP A 54 -3.87 -7.69 11.46
C TRP A 54 -4.77 -8.83 10.97
N ASN A 55 -4.38 -9.53 9.88
CA ASN A 55 -5.09 -10.68 9.32
C ASN A 55 -6.56 -10.38 8.99
N PHE A 56 -6.84 -9.23 8.38
CA PHE A 56 -8.19 -8.88 7.98
C PHE A 56 -8.71 -9.75 6.86
N GLN A 57 -10.04 -9.84 6.78
CA GLN A 57 -10.77 -10.46 5.67
C GLN A 57 -11.92 -9.55 5.24
N THR A 58 -12.22 -9.56 3.94
CA THR A 58 -13.39 -8.86 3.42
C THR A 58 -14.66 -9.63 3.77
N VAL A 59 -15.81 -8.97 3.66
CA VAL A 59 -17.10 -9.68 3.53
C VAL A 59 -17.10 -10.48 2.21
N PRO A 60 -17.98 -11.48 2.04
CA PRO A 60 -18.14 -12.17 0.77
C PRO A 60 -18.38 -11.18 -0.39
N GLN A 61 -17.70 -11.39 -1.51
CA GLN A 61 -17.74 -10.53 -2.69
C GLN A 61 -18.57 -11.16 -3.80
N PRO A 62 -19.85 -10.75 -4.00
CA PRO A 62 -20.77 -11.41 -4.93
C PRO A 62 -20.24 -11.48 -6.37
N CYS A 63 -19.60 -10.40 -6.86
CA CYS A 63 -19.05 -10.36 -8.22
C CYS A 63 -17.74 -11.13 -8.39
N ALA A 64 -17.20 -11.70 -7.32
CA ALA A 64 -16.05 -12.60 -7.31
C ALA A 64 -16.44 -13.98 -6.71
N ASP A 65 -17.57 -14.52 -7.17
CA ASP A 65 -18.11 -15.85 -6.83
C ASP A 65 -18.30 -16.07 -5.31
N GLY A 66 -18.63 -14.99 -4.56
CA GLY A 66 -18.86 -15.04 -3.12
C GLY A 66 -17.58 -15.20 -2.29
N ARG A 67 -16.40 -15.10 -2.88
CA ARG A 67 -15.12 -15.24 -2.17
C ARG A 67 -14.92 -14.15 -1.13
N GLN A 68 -14.27 -14.51 -0.04
CA GLN A 68 -13.68 -13.56 0.92
C GLN A 68 -12.19 -13.41 0.60
N PHE A 69 -11.72 -12.17 0.61
CA PHE A 69 -10.32 -11.85 0.33
C PHE A 69 -9.56 -11.60 1.62
N TYR A 70 -8.43 -12.25 1.78
CA TYR A 70 -7.49 -11.96 2.84
C TYR A 70 -6.78 -10.63 2.58
N TRP A 71 -6.73 -9.76 3.60
CA TRP A 71 -6.16 -8.42 3.55
C TRP A 71 -5.09 -8.22 4.61
N PRO A 72 -3.82 -8.51 4.34
CA PRO A 72 -2.73 -8.27 5.27
C PRO A 72 -2.52 -6.78 5.53
N ARG A 73 -2.42 -6.40 6.79
CA ARG A 73 -2.04 -5.05 7.25
C ARG A 73 -1.04 -5.15 8.40
N GLY A 74 0.05 -4.38 8.34
CA GLY A 74 1.08 -4.45 9.36
C GLY A 74 0.59 -4.04 10.74
N LYS A 75 0.80 -4.91 11.74
CA LYS A 75 0.54 -4.71 13.17
C LYS A 75 1.88 -4.67 13.91
N VAL A 76 2.66 -3.65 13.63
CA VAL A 76 4.06 -3.57 14.05
C VAL A 76 4.58 -2.14 13.81
N LEU A 77 5.64 -1.72 14.51
CA LEU A 77 6.34 -0.47 14.19
C LEU A 77 6.75 -0.44 12.71
N GLY A 78 6.35 0.60 12.00
CA GLY A 78 6.45 0.73 10.54
C GLY A 78 5.16 0.34 9.80
N GLY A 79 4.18 -0.28 10.49
CA GLY A 79 2.92 -0.71 9.90
C GLY A 79 3.14 -1.55 8.65
N SER A 80 2.33 -1.34 7.60
CA SER A 80 2.44 -2.09 6.35
C SER A 80 3.76 -1.88 5.61
N SER A 81 4.52 -0.80 5.86
CA SER A 81 5.87 -0.65 5.29
C SER A 81 6.88 -1.67 5.85
N ALA A 82 6.59 -2.27 7.01
CA ALA A 82 7.42 -3.34 7.59
C ALA A 82 7.12 -4.72 6.99
N ILE A 83 5.97 -4.90 6.29
CA ILE A 83 5.56 -6.20 5.74
C ILE A 83 5.28 -6.19 4.23
N ASN A 84 5.49 -5.07 3.52
CA ASN A 84 5.24 -4.92 2.08
C ASN A 84 6.36 -5.50 1.21
N ALA A 85 6.17 -5.47 -0.12
CA ALA A 85 7.19 -5.87 -1.10
C ALA A 85 8.21 -4.76 -1.42
N THR A 86 8.28 -3.68 -0.65
CA THR A 86 9.28 -2.59 -0.73
C THR A 86 9.38 -1.85 -2.07
N ILE A 87 8.42 -1.99 -2.96
CA ILE A 87 8.37 -1.27 -4.22
C ILE A 87 8.21 0.23 -3.94
N TYR A 88 9.01 1.06 -4.62
CA TYR A 88 8.95 2.51 -4.51
C TYR A 88 8.51 3.12 -5.83
N ILE A 89 7.27 3.55 -5.91
CA ILE A 89 6.67 4.32 -7.01
C ILE A 89 5.80 5.40 -6.39
N ARG A 90 5.87 6.64 -6.91
CA ARG A 90 5.17 7.80 -6.36
C ARG A 90 3.76 7.98 -6.89
N GLY A 91 3.48 7.49 -8.12
CA GLY A 91 2.30 7.80 -8.90
C GLY A 91 2.60 8.76 -10.05
N SER A 92 1.60 9.07 -10.85
CA SER A 92 1.72 9.98 -11.98
C SER A 92 1.49 11.44 -11.59
N LYS A 93 1.87 12.37 -12.45
CA LYS A 93 1.51 13.79 -12.30
C LYS A 93 -0.02 13.97 -12.27
N ARG A 94 -0.73 13.27 -13.15
CA ARG A 94 -2.20 13.36 -13.25
C ARG A 94 -2.92 12.82 -12.02
N ASP A 95 -2.34 11.83 -11.32
CA ASP A 95 -2.89 11.36 -10.05
C ASP A 95 -3.07 12.52 -9.08
N PHE A 96 -2.00 13.27 -8.85
CA PHE A 96 -1.98 14.36 -7.88
C PHE A 96 -2.70 15.62 -8.40
N ASP A 97 -2.51 15.99 -9.67
CA ASP A 97 -3.25 17.11 -10.28
C ASP A 97 -4.76 16.87 -10.18
N GLY A 98 -5.19 15.61 -10.26
CA GLY A 98 -6.58 15.20 -10.05
C GLY A 98 -7.09 15.26 -8.60
N TRP A 99 -6.21 15.44 -7.59
CA TRP A 99 -6.63 15.66 -6.19
C TRP A 99 -6.96 17.14 -5.92
N GLY A 100 -6.54 18.05 -6.81
CA GLY A 100 -6.89 19.47 -6.83
C GLY A 100 -5.87 20.37 -6.14
N GLU A 101 -6.29 21.61 -5.91
CA GLU A 101 -5.44 22.67 -5.37
C GLU A 101 -4.78 22.27 -4.04
N GLY A 102 -3.49 22.61 -3.88
CA GLY A 102 -2.68 22.24 -2.73
C GLY A 102 -2.18 20.79 -2.73
N TRP A 103 -2.62 19.98 -3.72
CA TRP A 103 -2.25 18.57 -3.85
C TRP A 103 -1.80 18.20 -5.26
N THR A 104 -1.58 19.18 -6.14
CA THR A 104 -1.03 18.95 -7.48
C THR A 104 0.37 18.31 -7.40
N TRP A 105 0.86 17.76 -8.50
CA TRP A 105 2.22 17.24 -8.55
C TRP A 105 3.28 18.27 -8.09
N ALA A 106 3.11 19.53 -8.47
CA ALA A 106 4.00 20.61 -8.05
C ALA A 106 3.98 20.81 -6.53
N ASP A 107 2.81 20.68 -5.89
CA ASP A 107 2.64 20.83 -4.44
C ASP A 107 3.25 19.68 -3.64
N VAL A 108 3.17 18.43 -4.16
CA VAL A 108 3.59 17.23 -3.42
C VAL A 108 5.02 16.80 -3.72
N LEU A 109 5.58 17.15 -4.88
CA LEU A 109 6.94 16.79 -5.29
C LEU A 109 8.02 17.22 -4.28
N PRO A 110 7.98 18.42 -3.68
CA PRO A 110 8.94 18.81 -2.65
C PRO A 110 8.96 17.85 -1.46
N ALA A 111 7.78 17.38 -0.99
CA ALA A 111 7.70 16.43 0.11
C ALA A 111 8.29 15.07 -0.27
N PHE A 112 8.04 14.55 -1.49
CA PHE A 112 8.69 13.34 -1.96
C PHE A 112 10.21 13.44 -1.99
N ARG A 113 10.74 14.53 -2.54
CA ARG A 113 12.19 14.78 -2.65
C ARG A 113 12.86 14.86 -1.29
N ASP A 114 12.23 15.51 -0.34
CA ASP A 114 12.78 15.71 0.99
C ASP A 114 12.76 14.43 1.86
N LEU A 115 11.84 13.52 1.61
CA LEU A 115 11.83 12.20 2.26
C LEU A 115 12.90 11.26 1.70
N GLU A 116 13.30 11.43 0.44
CA GLU A 116 14.07 10.48 -0.34
C GLU A 116 15.59 10.69 -0.21
N ASP A 117 16.31 9.58 -0.01
CA ASP A 117 17.77 9.48 -0.21
C ASP A 117 18.02 8.59 -1.43
N PHE A 118 17.90 9.20 -2.62
CA PHE A 118 18.05 8.49 -3.88
C PHE A 118 19.50 8.09 -4.12
N ARG A 119 19.74 6.84 -4.46
CA ARG A 119 21.08 6.27 -4.69
C ARG A 119 21.54 6.37 -6.15
N GLY A 120 21.06 7.34 -6.88
CA GLY A 120 21.49 7.72 -8.22
C GLY A 120 21.81 9.21 -8.26
N GLU A 121 21.88 9.76 -9.46
CA GLU A 121 22.12 11.19 -9.65
C GLU A 121 20.87 12.01 -9.26
N ALA A 122 21.11 13.09 -8.53
CA ALA A 122 20.04 14.04 -8.20
C ALA A 122 19.45 14.66 -9.47
N SER A 123 18.14 14.86 -9.49
CA SER A 123 17.45 15.49 -10.61
C SER A 123 16.34 16.42 -10.12
N GLY A 124 15.65 17.09 -11.04
CA GLY A 124 14.50 17.92 -10.71
C GLY A 124 13.39 17.16 -9.97
N THR A 125 13.28 15.85 -10.19
CA THR A 125 12.26 14.99 -9.56
C THR A 125 12.78 14.15 -8.40
N ARG A 126 14.10 13.91 -8.27
CA ARG A 126 14.69 13.02 -7.27
C ARG A 126 15.38 13.82 -6.16
N GLY A 127 15.26 13.31 -4.93
CA GLY A 127 15.90 13.90 -3.74
C GLY A 127 17.07 13.05 -3.25
N THR A 128 18.12 13.70 -2.75
CA THR A 128 19.26 13.07 -2.07
C THR A 128 19.40 13.66 -0.66
N GLY A 129 19.87 12.86 0.28
CA GLY A 129 20.06 13.31 1.68
C GLY A 129 18.80 13.24 2.55
N GLY A 130 17.68 12.77 2.04
CA GLY A 130 16.52 12.40 2.85
C GLY A 130 16.80 11.17 3.73
N LYS A 131 15.77 10.63 4.36
CA LYS A 131 15.93 9.54 5.33
C LYS A 131 15.54 8.17 4.77
N LEU A 132 14.78 8.14 3.68
CA LEU A 132 14.32 6.92 3.03
C LEU A 132 15.25 6.57 1.86
N PRO A 133 16.11 5.56 1.97
CA PRO A 133 16.93 5.13 0.85
C PRO A 133 16.04 4.54 -0.25
N THR A 134 16.23 5.00 -1.48
CA THR A 134 15.50 4.53 -2.67
C THR A 134 16.46 4.28 -3.82
N GLY A 135 16.01 3.56 -4.83
CA GLY A 135 16.75 3.35 -6.07
C GLY A 135 16.74 1.91 -6.55
N ALA A 136 17.54 1.67 -7.58
CA ALA A 136 17.72 0.34 -8.15
C ALA A 136 18.27 -0.65 -7.12
N ARG A 137 17.91 -1.91 -7.26
CA ARG A 137 18.52 -3.01 -6.49
C ARG A 137 19.96 -3.23 -6.96
N ALA A 138 20.79 -3.82 -6.07
CA ALA A 138 22.17 -4.16 -6.41
C ALA A 138 22.26 -5.17 -7.56
N ALA A 139 21.27 -6.07 -7.68
CA ALA A 139 21.14 -7.03 -8.77
C ALA A 139 19.66 -7.35 -9.00
N SER A 140 19.28 -7.55 -10.26
CA SER A 140 17.98 -8.06 -10.68
C SER A 140 18.17 -9.39 -11.42
N HIS A 141 17.19 -10.25 -11.34
CA HIS A 141 17.24 -11.56 -11.99
C HIS A 141 17.25 -11.42 -13.52
N PRO A 142 17.99 -12.25 -14.29
CA PRO A 142 18.03 -12.16 -15.75
C PRO A 142 16.65 -12.21 -16.41
N LEU A 143 15.72 -13.01 -15.88
CA LEU A 143 14.33 -13.05 -16.36
C LEU A 143 13.62 -11.70 -16.23
N SER A 144 13.99 -10.87 -15.26
CA SER A 144 13.40 -9.53 -15.08
C SER A 144 13.83 -8.57 -16.18
N HIS A 145 15.07 -8.66 -16.66
CA HIS A 145 15.54 -7.92 -17.83
C HIS A 145 14.86 -8.42 -19.11
N ALA A 146 14.75 -9.74 -19.29
CA ALA A 146 14.02 -10.33 -20.41
C ALA A 146 12.55 -9.89 -20.45
N PHE A 147 11.90 -9.78 -19.28
CA PHE A 147 10.54 -9.26 -19.19
C PHE A 147 10.46 -7.80 -19.65
N VAL A 148 11.37 -6.92 -19.22
CA VAL A 148 11.33 -5.49 -19.59
C VAL A 148 11.33 -5.33 -21.11
N THR A 149 12.27 -5.97 -21.80
CA THR A 149 12.36 -5.89 -23.28
C THR A 149 11.16 -6.54 -23.97
N ALA A 150 10.70 -7.72 -23.48
CA ALA A 150 9.53 -8.39 -24.02
C ALA A 150 8.24 -7.56 -23.83
N ALA A 151 8.06 -6.96 -22.65
CA ALA A 151 6.91 -6.13 -22.37
C ALA A 151 6.91 -4.82 -23.19
N ALA A 152 8.05 -4.14 -23.30
CA ALA A 152 8.19 -2.95 -24.13
C ALA A 152 7.80 -3.25 -25.58
N THR A 153 8.26 -4.37 -26.12
CA THR A 153 7.95 -4.82 -27.49
C THR A 153 6.47 -5.20 -27.65
N ALA A 154 5.93 -6.05 -26.77
CA ALA A 154 4.56 -6.57 -26.88
C ALA A 154 3.50 -5.50 -26.66
N LEU A 155 3.76 -4.56 -25.75
CA LEU A 155 2.82 -3.50 -25.39
C LEU A 155 3.00 -2.23 -26.21
N HIS A 156 4.07 -2.14 -27.03
CA HIS A 156 4.46 -0.94 -27.77
C HIS A 156 4.66 0.30 -26.88
N VAL A 157 5.32 0.09 -25.74
CA VAL A 157 5.66 1.15 -24.77
C VAL A 157 7.18 1.30 -24.65
N PRO A 158 7.71 2.45 -24.19
CA PRO A 158 9.15 2.63 -24.00
C PRO A 158 9.71 1.75 -22.86
N GLU A 159 10.99 1.40 -22.94
CA GLU A 159 11.73 0.94 -21.76
C GLU A 159 11.94 2.13 -20.81
N ALA A 160 11.37 2.03 -19.59
CA ALA A 160 11.42 3.08 -18.60
C ALA A 160 12.62 2.90 -17.66
N GLN A 161 13.41 3.96 -17.50
CA GLN A 161 14.53 3.98 -16.54
C GLN A 161 14.04 4.18 -15.10
N SER A 162 12.90 4.85 -14.93
CA SER A 162 12.26 5.10 -13.64
C SER A 162 10.76 5.33 -13.83
N PHE A 163 9.98 5.01 -12.80
CA PHE A 163 8.54 5.35 -12.69
C PHE A 163 8.30 6.47 -11.67
N ASN A 164 9.36 7.20 -11.25
CA ASN A 164 9.30 8.16 -10.15
C ASN A 164 9.43 9.63 -10.57
N ASP A 165 9.39 9.90 -11.86
CA ASP A 165 9.43 11.25 -12.46
C ASP A 165 8.04 11.78 -12.87
N GLY A 166 6.99 11.03 -12.53
CA GLY A 166 5.59 11.40 -12.76
C GLY A 166 5.01 10.90 -14.09
N VAL A 167 5.73 10.01 -14.79
CA VAL A 167 5.27 9.27 -15.98
C VAL A 167 5.31 7.78 -15.67
N LEU A 168 4.20 7.08 -15.95
CA LEU A 168 4.08 5.65 -15.66
C LEU A 168 4.15 4.77 -16.90
N GLU A 169 3.69 5.22 -18.07
CA GLU A 169 3.66 4.38 -19.27
C GLU A 169 5.06 3.92 -19.65
N GLY A 170 5.24 2.59 -19.74
CA GLY A 170 6.53 1.99 -20.05
C GLY A 170 6.73 0.64 -19.38
N ALA A 171 7.86 -0.01 -19.68
CA ALA A 171 8.32 -1.23 -19.04
C ALA A 171 9.72 -1.01 -18.43
N GLY A 172 9.93 -1.41 -17.17
CA GLY A 172 11.20 -1.14 -16.49
C GLY A 172 11.41 -1.97 -15.23
N LEU A 173 12.65 -1.94 -14.73
CA LEU A 173 12.96 -2.50 -13.42
C LEU A 173 12.41 -1.61 -12.32
N LEU A 174 11.84 -2.24 -11.29
CA LEU A 174 11.27 -1.52 -10.16
C LEU A 174 12.35 -1.01 -9.20
N GLU A 175 12.25 0.24 -8.81
CA GLU A 175 12.99 0.79 -7.68
C GLU A 175 12.41 0.33 -6.35
N SER A 176 13.23 0.33 -5.33
CA SER A 176 12.85 -0.17 -4.00
C SER A 176 13.42 0.68 -2.87
N ASN A 177 12.76 0.64 -1.72
CA ASN A 177 13.27 1.23 -0.48
C ASN A 177 14.08 0.19 0.32
N HIS A 178 15.26 -0.14 -0.22
CA HIS A 178 16.24 -1.04 0.37
C HIS A 178 17.55 -0.32 0.70
N ARG A 179 18.26 -0.81 1.71
CA ARG A 179 19.65 -0.47 1.96
C ARG A 179 20.42 -1.73 2.35
N ASN A 180 21.52 -2.00 1.65
CA ASN A 180 22.38 -3.17 1.92
C ASN A 180 21.60 -4.50 1.93
N GLY A 181 20.74 -4.73 0.93
CA GLY A 181 19.92 -5.94 0.82
C GLY A 181 18.81 -6.08 1.86
N GLU A 182 18.60 -5.09 2.71
CA GLU A 182 17.56 -5.11 3.74
C GLU A 182 16.43 -4.13 3.41
N ARG A 183 15.20 -4.51 3.78
CA ARG A 183 14.03 -3.62 3.83
C ARG A 183 14.33 -2.38 4.69
N TYR A 184 13.91 -1.21 4.21
CA TYR A 184 13.97 0.04 4.95
C TYR A 184 12.55 0.58 5.18
N SER A 185 11.89 0.10 6.24
CA SER A 185 10.52 0.53 6.58
C SER A 185 10.48 1.99 7.02
N ALA A 186 9.28 2.59 7.08
CA ALA A 186 9.11 3.95 7.59
C ALA A 186 9.62 4.10 9.03
N PHE A 187 9.40 3.10 9.89
CA PHE A 187 9.97 3.12 11.24
C PHE A 187 11.50 3.18 11.21
N ARG A 188 12.12 2.33 10.39
CA ARG A 188 13.58 2.26 10.30
C ARG A 188 14.19 3.54 9.72
N ALA A 189 13.52 4.17 8.76
CA ALA A 189 13.97 5.39 8.13
C ALA A 189 13.82 6.62 9.04
N PHE A 190 12.65 6.78 9.66
CA PHE A 190 12.29 8.05 10.28
C PHE A 190 12.36 8.03 11.80
N LEU A 191 12.07 6.92 12.47
CA LEU A 191 11.95 6.89 13.94
C LEU A 191 13.07 6.15 14.66
N GLN A 192 13.57 5.03 14.11
CA GLN A 192 14.63 4.26 14.76
C GLN A 192 15.85 5.10 15.14
N PRO A 193 16.34 6.04 14.29
CA PRO A 193 17.48 6.89 14.64
C PRO A 193 17.23 7.85 15.81
N VAL A 194 15.96 8.15 16.11
CA VAL A 194 15.57 9.18 17.11
C VAL A 194 14.78 8.60 18.29
N LEU A 195 14.77 7.30 18.48
CA LEU A 195 14.02 6.66 19.59
C LEU A 195 14.41 7.14 20.99
N ARG A 196 15.61 7.73 21.15
CA ARG A 196 16.10 8.26 22.42
C ARG A 196 15.87 9.77 22.56
N HIS A 197 15.20 10.40 21.59
CA HIS A 197 14.95 11.85 21.64
C HIS A 197 14.02 12.17 22.82
N PRO A 198 14.34 13.18 23.68
CA PRO A 198 13.58 13.46 24.91
C PRO A 198 12.12 13.84 24.66
N ASN A 199 11.80 14.41 23.51
CA ASN A 199 10.45 14.80 23.12
C ASN A 199 9.65 13.66 22.45
N LEU A 200 10.22 12.45 22.28
CA LEU A 200 9.55 11.31 21.67
C LEU A 200 9.25 10.23 22.70
N THR A 201 7.98 9.86 22.80
CA THR A 201 7.55 8.65 23.51
C THR A 201 6.86 7.70 22.52
N VAL A 202 7.32 6.46 22.42
CA VAL A 202 6.72 5.41 21.56
C VAL A 202 6.19 4.30 22.47
N LEU A 203 4.90 4.06 22.42
CA LEU A 203 4.25 2.94 23.11
C LEU A 203 3.83 1.88 22.08
N THR A 204 4.35 0.67 22.22
CA THR A 204 3.94 -0.53 21.47
C THR A 204 2.98 -1.38 22.29
N GLY A 205 2.12 -2.16 21.62
CA GLY A 205 1.02 -2.88 22.29
C GLY A 205 -0.05 -1.94 22.84
N ALA A 206 -0.11 -0.71 22.31
CA ALA A 206 -1.03 0.35 22.72
C ALA A 206 -2.16 0.48 21.70
N HIS A 207 -3.29 -0.14 21.98
CA HIS A 207 -4.47 -0.12 21.11
C HIS A 207 -5.36 1.05 21.49
N VAL A 208 -5.52 2.03 20.60
CA VAL A 208 -6.44 3.16 20.81
C VAL A 208 -7.87 2.68 20.56
N LEU A 209 -8.76 3.01 21.49
CA LEU A 209 -10.15 2.55 21.52
C LEU A 209 -11.11 3.62 20.98
N GLU A 210 -10.90 4.87 21.40
CA GLU A 210 -11.71 6.02 21.01
C GLU A 210 -10.94 7.34 21.23
N LEU A 211 -11.44 8.42 20.64
CA LEU A 211 -10.99 9.79 20.89
C LEU A 211 -11.64 10.34 22.17
N LEU A 212 -10.91 11.18 22.91
CA LEU A 212 -11.44 11.96 24.04
C LEU A 212 -11.80 13.36 23.57
N TRP A 213 -12.79 13.96 24.21
CA TRP A 213 -13.42 15.18 23.75
C TRP A 213 -13.51 16.28 24.81
N GLU A 214 -13.26 17.52 24.38
CA GLU A 214 -13.61 18.77 25.09
C GLU A 214 -14.47 19.61 24.13
N GLY A 215 -15.79 19.62 24.34
CA GLY A 215 -16.71 20.20 23.37
C GLY A 215 -16.60 19.56 21.99
N THR A 216 -16.23 20.37 20.96
CA THR A 216 -15.99 19.96 19.58
C THR A 216 -14.54 19.55 19.30
N ARG A 217 -13.66 19.71 20.29
CA ARG A 217 -12.22 19.44 20.16
C ARG A 217 -11.87 18.02 20.55
N ALA A 218 -11.04 17.36 19.71
CA ALA A 218 -10.37 16.13 20.09
C ALA A 218 -9.23 16.46 21.07
N ALA A 219 -9.43 16.07 22.34
CA ALA A 219 -8.57 16.44 23.45
C ALA A 219 -7.62 15.31 23.90
N GLY A 220 -7.60 14.19 23.19
CA GLY A 220 -6.76 13.05 23.50
C GLY A 220 -7.34 11.73 23.01
N VAL A 221 -6.85 10.62 23.57
CA VAL A 221 -7.30 9.28 23.22
C VAL A 221 -7.47 8.41 24.46
N ARG A 222 -8.43 7.49 24.41
CA ARG A 222 -8.53 6.33 25.29
C ARG A 222 -7.85 5.15 24.66
N LEU A 223 -6.97 4.46 25.39
CA LEU A 223 -6.21 3.34 24.87
C LEU A 223 -6.18 2.16 25.85
N ARG A 224 -6.02 0.97 25.31
CA ARG A 224 -5.70 -0.23 26.07
C ARG A 224 -4.20 -0.51 25.95
N TRP A 225 -3.52 -0.51 27.08
CA TRP A 225 -2.08 -0.79 27.16
C TRP A 225 -1.75 -1.64 28.38
N ARG A 226 -1.01 -2.74 28.16
CA ARG A 226 -0.64 -3.69 29.22
C ARG A 226 -1.82 -4.17 30.06
N GLY A 227 -2.95 -4.45 29.40
CA GLY A 227 -4.18 -4.92 30.05
C GLY A 227 -5.01 -3.84 30.77
N ARG A 228 -4.54 -2.59 30.80
CA ARG A 228 -5.23 -1.44 31.43
C ARG A 228 -5.82 -0.52 30.37
N THR A 229 -6.95 0.07 30.68
CA THR A 229 -7.52 1.20 29.91
C THR A 229 -7.02 2.50 30.54
N LEU A 230 -6.48 3.38 29.72
CA LEU A 230 -5.85 4.65 30.12
C LEU A 230 -6.36 5.76 29.21
N ASP A 231 -6.51 6.95 29.76
CA ASP A 231 -6.77 8.17 29.02
C ASP A 231 -5.48 8.97 28.87
N ALA A 232 -5.17 9.38 27.65
CA ALA A 232 -4.00 10.19 27.33
C ALA A 232 -4.48 11.54 26.74
N PRO A 233 -4.40 12.64 27.49
CA PRO A 233 -4.75 13.97 26.98
C PRO A 233 -3.69 14.51 26.03
N ALA A 234 -4.11 15.35 25.07
CA ALA A 234 -3.22 16.00 24.11
C ALA A 234 -3.79 17.31 23.58
N GLY A 235 -2.92 18.23 23.19
CA GLY A 235 -3.31 19.46 22.50
C GLY A 235 -3.78 19.22 21.05
N GLY A 236 -3.55 18.03 20.49
CA GLY A 236 -4.05 17.61 19.18
C GLY A 236 -3.72 16.16 18.89
N VAL A 237 -4.50 15.54 17.99
CA VAL A 237 -4.41 14.13 17.62
C VAL A 237 -4.28 13.98 16.11
N ILE A 238 -3.32 13.16 15.67
CA ILE A 238 -3.19 12.71 14.28
C ILE A 238 -3.56 11.23 14.24
N VAL A 239 -4.56 10.88 13.45
CA VAL A 239 -4.94 9.50 13.17
C VAL A 239 -4.17 9.03 11.93
N ALA A 240 -3.40 7.93 12.07
CA ALA A 240 -2.57 7.33 11.02
C ALA A 240 -2.70 5.80 11.04
N THR A 241 -3.92 5.30 11.26
CA THR A 241 -4.22 3.87 11.45
C THR A 241 -4.51 3.13 10.13
N GLY A 242 -4.45 3.84 9.01
CA GLY A 242 -4.64 3.29 7.66
C GLY A 242 -6.11 3.16 7.25
N ALA A 243 -6.36 2.97 5.95
CA ALA A 243 -7.68 3.02 5.34
C ALA A 243 -8.72 2.03 5.91
N VAL A 244 -8.30 1.02 6.69
CA VAL A 244 -9.23 0.09 7.34
C VAL A 244 -9.64 0.56 8.74
N GLN A 245 -8.69 1.00 9.54
CA GLN A 245 -8.94 1.31 10.96
C GLN A 245 -9.17 2.80 11.24
N THR A 246 -8.78 3.70 10.33
CA THR A 246 -9.08 5.12 10.46
C THR A 246 -10.59 5.37 10.48
N PRO A 247 -11.40 4.88 9.50
CA PRO A 247 -12.85 5.06 9.58
C PRO A 247 -13.46 4.32 10.78
N GLN A 248 -12.91 3.17 11.18
CA GLN A 248 -13.37 2.47 12.37
C GLN A 248 -13.20 3.31 13.63
N LEU A 249 -12.01 3.88 13.86
CA LEU A 249 -11.73 4.73 15.02
C LEU A 249 -12.60 5.99 15.03
N LEU A 250 -12.80 6.62 13.87
CA LEU A 250 -13.69 7.79 13.75
C LEU A 250 -15.13 7.42 14.15
N MET A 251 -15.69 6.34 13.58
CA MET A 251 -17.05 5.89 13.90
C MET A 251 -17.21 5.52 15.38
N LEU A 252 -16.27 4.77 15.96
CA LEU A 252 -16.28 4.44 17.40
C LEU A 252 -16.21 5.67 18.29
N SER A 253 -15.67 6.79 17.78
CA SER A 253 -15.57 8.07 18.46
C SER A 253 -16.76 9.02 18.18
N GLY A 254 -17.79 8.54 17.47
CA GLY A 254 -19.00 9.30 17.16
C GLY A 254 -18.89 10.19 15.93
N ILE A 255 -17.88 9.99 15.06
CA ILE A 255 -17.71 10.71 13.79
C ILE A 255 -17.99 9.74 12.62
N GLY A 256 -19.02 10.00 11.85
CA GLY A 256 -19.36 9.14 10.70
C GLY A 256 -20.81 9.26 10.28
N PRO A 257 -21.26 8.37 9.37
CA PRO A 257 -22.65 8.37 8.91
C PRO A 257 -23.60 8.15 10.10
N ARG A 258 -24.53 9.09 10.31
CA ARG A 258 -25.50 9.05 11.43
C ARG A 258 -26.18 7.68 11.56
N ALA A 259 -26.72 7.16 10.46
CA ALA A 259 -27.43 5.88 10.45
C ALA A 259 -26.54 4.70 10.88
N GLU A 260 -25.23 4.72 10.54
CA GLU A 260 -24.27 3.69 10.97
C GLU A 260 -24.00 3.78 12.48
N LEU A 261 -23.81 4.99 12.99
CA LEU A 261 -23.57 5.23 14.43
C LEU A 261 -24.78 4.82 15.27
N GLU A 262 -25.98 5.24 14.88
CA GLU A 262 -27.23 4.92 15.57
C GLU A 262 -27.53 3.41 15.55
N ARG A 263 -27.26 2.71 14.44
CA ARG A 263 -27.40 1.26 14.33
C ARG A 263 -26.56 0.52 15.39
N HIS A 264 -25.41 1.06 15.74
CA HIS A 264 -24.52 0.50 16.76
C HIS A 264 -24.72 1.11 18.16
N GLY A 265 -25.73 1.98 18.37
CA GLY A 265 -26.00 2.64 19.64
C GLY A 265 -24.89 3.60 20.07
N LEU A 266 -24.18 4.20 19.10
CA LEU A 266 -23.14 5.20 19.31
C LEU A 266 -23.73 6.62 19.22
N GLY A 267 -23.31 7.51 20.09
CA GLY A 267 -23.70 8.92 20.04
C GLY A 267 -23.11 9.62 18.82
N VAL A 268 -23.93 10.39 18.09
CA VAL A 268 -23.47 11.18 16.94
C VAL A 268 -22.88 12.49 17.43
N ARG A 269 -21.56 12.63 17.33
CA ARG A 269 -20.85 13.89 17.60
C ARG A 269 -20.73 14.74 16.35
N ARG A 270 -20.38 14.09 15.25
CA ARG A 270 -20.29 14.73 13.94
C ARG A 270 -20.83 13.78 12.88
N ASP A 271 -21.89 14.20 12.21
CA ASP A 271 -22.39 13.48 11.03
C ASP A 271 -21.49 13.80 9.84
N LEU A 272 -20.71 12.79 9.39
CA LEU A 272 -19.84 12.86 8.22
C LEU A 272 -20.11 11.61 7.37
N PRO A 273 -20.99 11.71 6.39
CA PRO A 273 -21.43 10.58 5.56
C PRO A 273 -20.29 9.84 4.83
N GLY A 274 -19.22 10.56 4.49
CA GLY A 274 -18.09 9.99 3.76
C GLY A 274 -17.18 9.08 4.59
N VAL A 275 -17.29 9.06 5.91
CA VAL A 275 -16.45 8.17 6.75
C VAL A 275 -16.77 6.71 6.44
N GLY A 276 -15.75 5.98 6.04
CA GLY A 276 -15.84 4.58 5.63
C GLY A 276 -16.31 4.37 4.19
N GLN A 277 -16.74 5.39 3.47
CA GLN A 277 -17.21 5.29 2.09
C GLN A 277 -16.06 5.48 1.08
N GLY A 278 -16.30 5.10 -0.17
CA GLY A 278 -15.35 5.34 -1.26
C GLY A 278 -14.10 4.47 -1.24
N LEU A 279 -14.11 3.36 -0.53
CA LEU A 279 -12.99 2.40 -0.49
C LEU A 279 -12.61 1.97 -1.90
N GLN A 280 -11.32 2.08 -2.22
CA GLN A 280 -10.69 1.65 -3.46
C GLN A 280 -9.49 0.77 -3.13
N ASP A 281 -9.21 -0.20 -4.02
CA ASP A 281 -8.02 -1.05 -3.91
C ASP A 281 -7.64 -1.59 -5.29
N HIS A 282 -6.37 -1.88 -5.49
CA HIS A 282 -5.88 -2.53 -6.70
C HIS A 282 -6.11 -4.03 -6.62
N LEU A 283 -6.70 -4.59 -7.69
CA LEU A 283 -6.93 -6.03 -7.83
C LEU A 283 -5.96 -6.62 -8.85
N ALA A 284 -5.27 -7.69 -8.49
CA ALA A 284 -4.29 -8.39 -9.32
C ALA A 284 -4.77 -9.79 -9.67
N VAL A 285 -4.35 -10.29 -10.83
CA VAL A 285 -4.61 -11.68 -11.28
C VAL A 285 -3.29 -12.34 -11.64
N PRO A 286 -2.93 -13.51 -11.09
CA PRO A 286 -1.70 -14.19 -11.48
C PRO A 286 -1.84 -14.88 -12.83
N VAL A 287 -0.86 -14.68 -13.73
CA VAL A 287 -0.62 -15.50 -14.91
C VAL A 287 0.76 -16.11 -14.75
N VAL A 288 0.84 -17.43 -14.59
CA VAL A 288 2.08 -18.11 -14.22
C VAL A 288 2.56 -19.00 -15.35
N PHE A 289 3.84 -18.92 -15.66
CA PHE A 289 4.50 -19.70 -16.68
C PHE A 289 5.59 -20.57 -16.08
N ARG A 290 5.67 -21.85 -16.55
CA ARG A 290 6.83 -22.72 -16.30
C ARG A 290 8.02 -22.22 -17.09
N SER A 291 9.19 -22.27 -16.49
CA SER A 291 10.44 -21.76 -17.07
C SER A 291 11.44 -22.89 -17.35
N HIS A 292 12.19 -22.76 -18.45
CA HIS A 292 13.40 -23.55 -18.69
C HIS A 292 14.59 -23.02 -17.87
N SER A 293 14.57 -21.73 -17.59
CA SER A 293 15.63 -21.07 -16.83
C SER A 293 15.35 -21.12 -15.33
N PRO A 294 16.41 -21.17 -14.50
CA PRO A 294 16.26 -21.08 -13.06
C PRO A 294 15.44 -19.84 -12.64
N SER A 295 14.63 -19.99 -11.61
CA SER A 295 13.90 -18.92 -10.93
C SER A 295 14.53 -18.61 -9.58
N LEU A 296 14.01 -17.66 -8.81
CA LEU A 296 14.46 -17.38 -7.43
C LEU A 296 14.39 -18.61 -6.53
N GLU A 297 13.49 -19.54 -6.84
CA GLU A 297 13.28 -20.79 -6.12
C GLU A 297 14.36 -21.88 -6.42
N ALA A 298 15.26 -21.63 -7.38
CA ALA A 298 16.35 -22.55 -7.74
C ALA A 298 17.35 -22.76 -6.59
N VAL A 299 17.46 -21.77 -5.70
CA VAL A 299 18.38 -21.83 -4.55
C VAL A 299 17.63 -22.45 -3.37
N PRO A 300 18.13 -23.57 -2.80
CA PRO A 300 17.54 -24.16 -1.61
C PRO A 300 17.42 -23.14 -0.48
N GLU A 301 16.32 -23.16 0.28
CA GLU A 301 16.00 -22.14 1.29
C GLU A 301 17.11 -21.97 2.34
N ALA A 302 17.71 -23.08 2.80
CA ALA A 302 18.80 -23.02 3.77
C ALA A 302 20.05 -22.31 3.20
N LEU A 303 20.36 -22.54 1.92
CA LEU A 303 21.47 -21.87 1.25
C LEU A 303 21.17 -20.40 1.00
N ALA A 304 19.94 -20.07 0.57
CA ALA A 304 19.49 -18.69 0.41
C ALA A 304 19.56 -17.91 1.73
N LEU A 305 19.18 -18.54 2.85
CA LEU A 305 19.30 -17.96 4.18
C LEU A 305 20.76 -17.76 4.59
N ALA A 306 21.61 -18.76 4.39
CA ALA A 306 23.03 -18.67 4.71
C ALA A 306 23.71 -17.55 3.90
N GLN A 307 23.44 -17.47 2.59
CA GLN A 307 23.93 -16.41 1.73
C GLN A 307 23.45 -15.03 2.19
N TYR A 308 22.17 -14.90 2.53
CA TYR A 308 21.62 -13.65 3.04
C TYR A 308 22.23 -13.23 4.38
N LEU A 309 22.42 -14.16 5.30
CA LEU A 309 23.05 -13.88 6.60
C LEU A 309 24.51 -13.45 6.45
N TRP A 310 25.22 -14.04 5.49
CA TRP A 310 26.64 -13.76 5.23
C TRP A 310 26.86 -12.37 4.60
N ASN A 311 26.18 -12.07 3.52
CA ASN A 311 26.48 -10.87 2.69
C ASN A 311 25.27 -10.03 2.27
N ARG A 312 24.08 -10.32 2.81
CA ARG A 312 22.82 -9.61 2.49
C ARG A 312 22.47 -9.63 0.99
N ASN A 313 22.84 -10.69 0.31
CA ASN A 313 22.62 -10.89 -1.13
C ASN A 313 21.80 -12.16 -1.41
N GLY A 314 21.58 -12.45 -2.70
CA GLY A 314 20.87 -13.64 -3.16
C GLY A 314 19.34 -13.51 -3.14
N PRO A 315 18.61 -14.62 -3.29
CA PRO A 315 17.15 -14.60 -3.48
C PRO A 315 16.38 -13.89 -2.36
N LEU A 316 16.85 -13.92 -1.12
CA LEU A 316 16.18 -13.25 0.00
C LEU A 316 16.35 -11.72 -0.01
N ALA A 317 17.33 -11.20 -0.76
CA ALA A 317 17.47 -9.76 -0.99
C ALA A 317 16.59 -9.22 -2.14
N SER A 318 15.98 -10.11 -2.95
CA SER A 318 14.94 -9.75 -3.91
C SER A 318 13.63 -9.43 -3.19
N ASN A 319 12.83 -8.55 -3.77
CA ASN A 319 11.46 -8.31 -3.34
C ASN A 319 10.43 -9.14 -4.14
N ILE A 320 10.88 -10.12 -4.91
CA ILE A 320 10.12 -10.99 -5.81
C ILE A 320 9.58 -10.22 -7.03
N ALA A 321 8.80 -9.16 -6.84
CA ALA A 321 8.31 -8.30 -7.93
C ALA A 321 9.42 -7.33 -8.37
N GLU A 322 10.22 -7.74 -9.36
CA GLU A 322 11.45 -7.05 -9.74
C GLU A 322 11.30 -6.06 -10.88
N ALA A 323 10.28 -6.24 -11.71
CA ALA A 323 10.00 -5.38 -12.86
C ALA A 323 8.51 -5.13 -12.99
N ALA A 324 8.15 -4.09 -13.71
CA ALA A 324 6.77 -3.76 -14.06
C ALA A 324 6.67 -3.22 -15.47
N ALA A 325 5.45 -3.29 -16.02
CA ALA A 325 5.07 -2.52 -17.17
C ALA A 325 3.72 -1.83 -16.90
N PHE A 326 3.55 -0.64 -17.44
CA PHE A 326 2.31 0.11 -17.38
C PHE A 326 1.80 0.40 -18.77
N THR A 327 0.54 0.09 -19.03
CA THR A 327 -0.12 0.29 -20.33
C THR A 327 -1.63 0.42 -20.15
N HIS A 328 -2.31 0.73 -21.24
CA HIS A 328 -3.77 0.73 -21.29
C HIS A 328 -4.32 -0.64 -21.65
N ALA A 329 -5.42 -1.05 -21.01
CA ALA A 329 -6.24 -2.14 -21.52
C ALA A 329 -6.77 -1.74 -22.91
N ARG A 330 -6.50 -2.56 -23.95
CA ARG A 330 -6.88 -2.25 -25.34
C ARG A 330 -8.40 -2.27 -25.59
N SER A 331 -9.21 -2.18 -24.55
CA SER A 331 -10.68 -2.22 -24.59
C SER A 331 -11.36 -0.87 -24.62
N GLY A 332 -10.62 0.24 -24.97
CA GLY A 332 -11.16 1.58 -25.06
C GLY A 332 -10.14 2.59 -25.57
N PRO A 333 -10.53 3.88 -25.74
CA PRO A 333 -9.58 4.91 -26.11
C PRO A 333 -8.52 5.07 -25.01
N ALA A 334 -7.25 5.07 -25.39
CA ALA A 334 -6.12 5.35 -24.52
C ALA A 334 -6.14 6.85 -24.13
N THR A 335 -6.83 7.18 -23.06
CA THR A 335 -6.89 8.55 -22.53
C THR A 335 -6.49 8.56 -21.06
N GLY A 336 -5.62 9.48 -20.69
CA GLY A 336 -5.17 9.59 -19.30
C GLY A 336 -3.93 8.78 -18.99
N ASP A 337 -3.83 8.28 -17.75
CA ASP A 337 -2.77 7.39 -17.30
C ASP A 337 -3.09 5.92 -17.61
N PRO A 338 -2.09 5.04 -17.69
CA PRO A 338 -2.28 3.61 -17.85
C PRO A 338 -3.23 3.03 -16.80
N ASP A 339 -4.19 2.21 -17.22
CA ASP A 339 -5.17 1.56 -16.32
C ASP A 339 -4.77 0.15 -15.89
N LEU A 340 -3.70 -0.40 -16.49
CA LEU A 340 -3.09 -1.68 -16.13
C LEU A 340 -1.61 -1.51 -15.77
N GLN A 341 -1.22 -2.16 -14.68
CA GLN A 341 0.16 -2.42 -14.32
C GLN A 341 0.41 -3.92 -14.43
N PHE A 342 1.57 -4.34 -14.94
CA PHE A 342 2.02 -5.73 -14.87
C PHE A 342 3.15 -5.83 -13.86
N HIS A 343 2.96 -6.63 -12.81
CA HIS A 343 4.06 -7.02 -11.94
C HIS A 343 4.74 -8.27 -12.49
N PHE A 344 6.05 -8.24 -12.59
CA PHE A 344 6.85 -9.39 -12.97
C PHE A 344 7.67 -9.90 -11.79
N GLY A 345 7.58 -11.21 -11.56
CA GLY A 345 8.43 -11.90 -10.57
C GLY A 345 9.00 -13.20 -11.15
N PRO A 346 10.33 -13.43 -11.06
CA PRO A 346 10.96 -14.68 -11.49
C PRO A 346 10.74 -15.79 -10.44
N ALA A 347 9.47 -16.06 -10.13
CA ALA A 347 9.01 -17.00 -9.11
C ALA A 347 7.57 -17.45 -9.38
N TYR A 348 7.15 -18.56 -8.78
CA TYR A 348 5.75 -18.94 -8.68
C TYR A 348 5.07 -18.06 -7.62
N PHE A 349 4.16 -17.17 -8.04
CA PHE A 349 3.44 -16.31 -7.10
C PHE A 349 1.92 -16.44 -7.29
N ARG A 350 1.27 -17.14 -6.35
CA ARG A 350 -0.19 -17.34 -6.27
C ARG A 350 -0.60 -17.34 -4.81
N ASP A 351 -1.84 -16.92 -4.55
CA ASP A 351 -2.42 -16.92 -3.19
C ASP A 351 -1.45 -16.30 -2.16
N HIS A 352 -1.04 -15.05 -2.39
CA HIS A 352 -0.12 -14.31 -1.51
C HIS A 352 1.26 -14.98 -1.28
N GLY A 353 1.63 -15.97 -2.09
CA GLY A 353 2.83 -16.78 -1.91
C GLY A 353 2.64 -17.98 -0.97
N PHE A 354 1.40 -18.29 -0.59
CA PHE A 354 1.09 -19.47 0.24
C PHE A 354 1.09 -20.77 -0.55
N THR A 355 0.77 -20.71 -1.85
CA THR A 355 0.80 -21.85 -2.74
C THR A 355 2.15 -21.97 -3.42
N ARG A 356 2.64 -23.19 -3.58
CA ARG A 356 3.92 -23.48 -4.26
C ARG A 356 3.70 -24.58 -5.30
N GLU A 357 4.44 -24.49 -6.40
CA GLU A 357 4.57 -25.55 -7.42
C GLU A 357 6.04 -25.89 -7.58
N THR A 358 6.36 -27.17 -7.80
CA THR A 358 7.75 -27.61 -8.00
C THR A 358 8.25 -27.20 -9.38
N GLY A 359 9.53 -26.85 -9.49
CA GLY A 359 10.16 -26.42 -10.73
C GLY A 359 10.40 -24.92 -10.79
N HIS A 360 10.75 -24.45 -11.98
CA HIS A 360 11.05 -23.03 -12.20
C HIS A 360 9.90 -22.32 -12.88
N HIS A 361 9.57 -21.13 -12.39
CA HIS A 361 8.45 -20.34 -12.85
C HIS A 361 8.81 -18.86 -12.95
N PHE A 362 8.01 -18.14 -13.72
CA PHE A 362 7.87 -16.70 -13.60
C PHE A 362 6.38 -16.33 -13.64
N THR A 363 6.05 -15.25 -12.96
CA THR A 363 4.69 -14.72 -12.90
C THR A 363 4.62 -13.36 -13.59
N VAL A 364 3.63 -13.19 -14.47
CA VAL A 364 3.24 -11.89 -15.04
C VAL A 364 1.86 -11.58 -14.52
N GLY A 365 1.76 -10.70 -13.53
CA GLY A 365 0.51 -10.38 -12.85
C GLY A 365 -0.09 -9.07 -13.34
N PRO A 366 -1.14 -9.06 -14.20
CA PRO A 366 -1.89 -7.87 -14.48
C PRO A 366 -2.60 -7.36 -13.23
N VAL A 367 -2.54 -6.06 -13.01
CA VAL A 367 -3.11 -5.31 -11.89
C VAL A 367 -3.98 -4.20 -12.46
N LEU A 368 -5.22 -4.13 -12.00
CA LEU A 368 -6.11 -3.01 -12.30
C LEU A 368 -5.74 -1.82 -11.41
N VAL A 369 -5.08 -0.79 -11.96
CA VAL A 369 -4.64 0.40 -11.20
C VAL A 369 -5.61 1.58 -11.27
N ALA A 370 -6.63 1.50 -12.10
CA ALA A 370 -7.71 2.47 -12.21
C ALA A 370 -9.09 1.82 -11.99
N PRO A 371 -9.38 1.25 -10.80
CA PRO A 371 -10.65 0.58 -10.56
C PRO A 371 -11.83 1.56 -10.59
N HIS A 372 -12.96 1.14 -11.16
CA HIS A 372 -14.23 1.84 -11.08
C HIS A 372 -15.09 1.40 -9.89
N SER A 373 -14.90 0.18 -9.41
CA SER A 373 -15.59 -0.34 -8.23
C SER A 373 -15.27 0.51 -6.99
N ARG A 374 -16.29 0.80 -6.19
CA ARG A 374 -16.18 1.58 -4.95
C ARG A 374 -16.85 0.81 -3.82
N GLY A 375 -16.09 0.61 -2.77
CA GLY A 375 -16.51 -0.11 -1.59
C GLY A 375 -16.69 0.77 -0.37
N GLN A 376 -16.72 0.09 0.79
CA GLN A 376 -16.89 0.74 2.08
C GLN A 376 -16.24 -0.05 3.21
N VAL A 377 -15.97 0.64 4.32
CA VAL A 377 -15.64 0.05 5.62
C VAL A 377 -16.70 0.50 6.62
N THR A 378 -17.33 -0.45 7.31
CA THR A 378 -18.36 -0.18 8.32
C THR A 378 -18.04 -0.90 9.63
N LEU A 379 -18.71 -0.57 10.71
CA LEU A 379 -18.54 -1.25 11.98
C LEU A 379 -19.13 -2.68 11.94
N ALA A 380 -18.43 -3.63 12.51
CA ALA A 380 -19.00 -4.94 12.81
C ALA A 380 -19.75 -4.94 14.14
N SER A 381 -19.26 -4.16 15.11
CA SER A 381 -19.83 -3.97 16.44
C SER A 381 -19.27 -2.67 17.06
N ARG A 382 -19.76 -2.32 18.26
CA ARG A 382 -19.20 -1.25 19.08
C ARG A 382 -17.94 -1.63 19.86
N ASP A 383 -17.50 -2.88 19.79
CA ASP A 383 -16.25 -3.32 20.40
C ASP A 383 -15.07 -2.87 19.53
N PRO A 384 -14.18 -1.99 20.03
CA PRO A 384 -13.03 -1.48 19.27
C PRO A 384 -11.97 -2.53 18.94
N LEU A 385 -12.04 -3.69 19.58
CA LEU A 385 -11.14 -4.82 19.30
C LEU A 385 -11.65 -5.75 18.20
N SER A 386 -12.93 -5.63 17.82
CA SER A 386 -13.52 -6.37 16.69
C SER A 386 -13.04 -5.79 15.37
N ALA A 387 -12.67 -6.64 14.41
CA ALA A 387 -12.34 -6.17 13.06
C ALA A 387 -13.56 -5.50 12.39
N PRO A 388 -13.38 -4.41 11.64
CA PRO A 388 -14.48 -3.78 10.92
C PRO A 388 -14.92 -4.67 9.74
N ARG A 389 -16.11 -4.39 9.19
CA ARG A 389 -16.59 -5.00 7.96
C ARG A 389 -15.95 -4.30 6.76
N ILE A 390 -15.18 -5.03 5.98
CA ILE A 390 -14.46 -4.52 4.81
C ILE A 390 -15.18 -5.04 3.56
N ASP A 391 -15.77 -4.14 2.79
CA ASP A 391 -16.48 -4.45 1.56
C ASP A 391 -15.93 -3.64 0.38
N PRO A 392 -14.90 -4.13 -0.32
CA PRO A 392 -14.32 -3.42 -1.46
C PRO A 392 -15.22 -3.43 -2.70
N ARG A 393 -16.27 -4.25 -2.74
CA ARG A 393 -17.17 -4.46 -3.89
C ARG A 393 -16.40 -4.75 -5.17
N TYR A 394 -15.39 -5.62 -5.08
CA TYR A 394 -14.57 -6.00 -6.21
C TYR A 394 -15.39 -6.44 -7.41
N LEU A 395 -15.00 -5.97 -8.61
CA LEU A 395 -15.63 -6.30 -9.89
C LEU A 395 -17.11 -5.91 -10.00
N SER A 396 -17.62 -5.05 -9.11
CA SER A 396 -19.00 -4.56 -9.18
C SER A 396 -19.24 -3.64 -10.39
N ALA A 397 -18.19 -2.97 -10.88
CA ALA A 397 -18.19 -2.31 -12.17
C ALA A 397 -17.70 -3.30 -13.24
N GLY A 398 -18.53 -3.60 -14.24
CA GLY A 398 -18.21 -4.59 -15.29
C GLY A 398 -16.91 -4.30 -16.04
N ALA A 399 -16.62 -3.00 -16.27
CA ALA A 399 -15.37 -2.58 -16.91
C ALA A 399 -14.10 -3.03 -16.18
N ASP A 400 -14.16 -3.22 -14.86
CA ASP A 400 -13.01 -3.70 -14.07
C ASP A 400 -12.66 -5.15 -14.44
N LEU A 401 -13.68 -6.00 -14.62
CA LEU A 401 -13.52 -7.38 -15.06
C LEU A 401 -12.99 -7.45 -16.50
N GLU A 402 -13.55 -6.65 -17.41
CA GLU A 402 -13.13 -6.60 -18.82
C GLU A 402 -11.66 -6.21 -18.97
N ARG A 403 -11.20 -5.20 -18.21
CA ARG A 403 -9.80 -4.77 -18.20
C ARG A 403 -8.88 -5.86 -17.65
N LEU A 404 -9.25 -6.56 -16.60
CA LEU A 404 -8.43 -7.67 -16.07
C LEU A 404 -8.40 -8.87 -17.05
N VAL A 405 -9.49 -9.17 -17.76
CA VAL A 405 -9.50 -10.17 -18.83
C VAL A 405 -8.55 -9.75 -19.96
N ALA A 406 -8.57 -8.49 -20.39
CA ALA A 406 -7.62 -7.94 -21.35
C ALA A 406 -6.18 -8.04 -20.81
N GLY A 407 -5.97 -7.75 -19.53
CA GLY A 407 -4.69 -7.89 -18.85
C GLY A 407 -4.13 -9.32 -18.90
N VAL A 408 -4.97 -10.34 -18.69
CA VAL A 408 -4.53 -11.75 -18.82
C VAL A 408 -4.08 -12.06 -20.27
N ARG A 409 -4.76 -11.51 -21.28
CA ARG A 409 -4.34 -11.67 -22.67
C ARG A 409 -3.00 -11.00 -22.96
N LEU A 410 -2.84 -9.75 -22.51
CA LEU A 410 -1.59 -9.01 -22.65
C LEU A 410 -0.42 -9.69 -21.92
N ALA A 411 -0.67 -10.29 -20.72
CA ALA A 411 0.34 -11.08 -20.02
C ALA A 411 0.83 -12.28 -20.86
N ARG A 412 -0.07 -12.91 -21.62
CA ARG A 412 0.29 -13.99 -22.56
C ARG A 412 1.08 -13.47 -23.77
N GLU A 413 0.72 -12.31 -24.31
CA GLU A 413 1.48 -11.65 -25.38
C GLU A 413 2.91 -11.35 -24.93
N ILE A 414 3.08 -10.72 -23.76
CA ILE A 414 4.40 -10.45 -23.17
C ILE A 414 5.20 -11.73 -23.03
N ALA A 415 4.63 -12.78 -22.42
CA ALA A 415 5.32 -14.05 -22.24
C ALA A 415 5.57 -14.81 -23.58
N GLY A 416 4.88 -14.44 -24.65
CA GLY A 416 5.04 -14.95 -26.01
C GLY A 416 6.01 -14.16 -26.88
N THR A 417 6.62 -13.10 -26.34
CA THR A 417 7.50 -12.19 -27.09
C THR A 417 8.97 -12.41 -26.70
N PRO A 418 9.92 -12.44 -27.64
CA PRO A 418 11.35 -12.48 -27.32
C PRO A 418 11.77 -11.22 -26.56
N PRO A 419 12.74 -11.32 -25.63
CA PRO A 419 13.49 -12.52 -25.26
C PRO A 419 12.78 -13.45 -24.24
N LEU A 420 11.67 -13.05 -23.59
CA LEU A 420 11.03 -13.82 -22.52
C LEU A 420 10.49 -15.18 -23.02
N LEU A 421 10.04 -15.25 -24.28
CA LEU A 421 9.59 -16.49 -24.92
C LEU A 421 10.65 -17.61 -24.85
N ALA A 422 11.93 -17.28 -25.00
CA ALA A 422 13.02 -18.25 -24.95
C ALA A 422 13.14 -18.99 -23.60
N HIS A 423 12.61 -18.39 -22.55
CA HIS A 423 12.61 -18.96 -21.20
C HIS A 423 11.31 -19.71 -20.87
N ARG A 424 10.24 -19.53 -21.64
CA ARG A 424 8.92 -20.09 -21.37
C ARG A 424 8.82 -21.56 -21.82
N ARG A 425 8.52 -22.47 -20.88
CA ARG A 425 8.23 -23.88 -21.17
C ARG A 425 6.75 -24.14 -21.42
N GLY A 426 5.86 -23.36 -20.79
CA GLY A 426 4.41 -23.51 -20.91
C GLY A 426 3.69 -22.65 -19.90
N GLU A 427 2.37 -22.57 -19.98
CA GLU A 427 1.53 -21.83 -19.04
C GLU A 427 1.04 -22.78 -17.95
N ALA A 428 1.27 -22.41 -16.69
CA ALA A 428 0.80 -23.15 -15.52
C ALA A 428 -0.59 -22.64 -15.06
N LEU A 429 -0.81 -21.31 -15.08
CA LEU A 429 -2.05 -20.67 -14.64
C LEU A 429 -2.36 -19.49 -15.57
N PRO A 430 -3.59 -19.37 -16.10
CA PRO A 430 -4.76 -20.26 -15.97
C PRO A 430 -4.63 -21.59 -16.72
N GLY A 431 -3.60 -21.76 -17.58
CA GLY A 431 -3.42 -22.89 -18.45
C GLY A 431 -3.87 -22.58 -19.89
N SER A 432 -3.13 -23.12 -20.88
CA SER A 432 -3.28 -22.77 -22.30
C SER A 432 -4.67 -23.11 -22.91
N GLY A 433 -5.46 -23.95 -22.22
CA GLY A 433 -6.83 -24.29 -22.60
C GLY A 433 -7.87 -23.22 -22.26
N VAL A 434 -7.58 -22.32 -21.32
CA VAL A 434 -8.50 -21.25 -20.89
C VAL A 434 -8.39 -20.07 -21.85
N ARG A 435 -9.26 -19.98 -22.87
CA ARG A 435 -9.12 -19.01 -23.97
C ARG A 435 -10.34 -18.10 -24.18
N SER A 436 -11.56 -18.62 -23.99
CA SER A 436 -12.77 -17.83 -24.19
C SER A 436 -12.90 -16.73 -23.14
N ASP A 437 -13.61 -15.66 -23.45
CA ASP A 437 -13.86 -14.54 -22.55
C ASP A 437 -14.52 -14.99 -21.25
N GLY A 438 -15.49 -15.88 -21.36
CA GLY A 438 -16.15 -16.45 -20.20
C GLY A 438 -15.21 -17.27 -19.29
N ALA A 439 -14.29 -18.07 -19.90
CA ALA A 439 -13.31 -18.84 -19.15
C ALA A 439 -12.24 -17.94 -18.50
N LEU A 440 -11.80 -16.89 -19.19
CA LEU A 440 -10.89 -15.89 -18.61
C LEU A 440 -11.56 -15.08 -17.51
N ALA A 441 -12.80 -14.68 -17.68
CA ALA A 441 -13.58 -14.01 -16.63
C ALA A 441 -13.76 -14.89 -15.39
N ALA A 442 -14.01 -16.19 -15.57
CA ALA A 442 -14.06 -17.15 -14.48
C ALA A 442 -12.70 -17.26 -13.76
N HIS A 443 -11.59 -17.31 -14.51
CA HIS A 443 -10.24 -17.26 -13.93
C HIS A 443 -10.00 -15.97 -13.12
N VAL A 444 -10.37 -14.80 -13.65
CA VAL A 444 -10.26 -13.53 -12.93
C VAL A 444 -11.03 -13.56 -11.62
N ARG A 445 -12.28 -14.04 -11.63
CA ARG A 445 -13.09 -14.15 -10.39
C ARG A 445 -12.47 -15.13 -9.39
N ALA A 446 -11.97 -16.27 -9.85
CA ALA A 446 -11.43 -17.31 -9.00
C ALA A 446 -10.06 -16.97 -8.39
N GLU A 447 -9.18 -16.32 -9.14
CA GLU A 447 -7.74 -16.17 -8.80
C GLU A 447 -7.33 -14.75 -8.44
N SER A 448 -8.20 -13.74 -8.65
CA SER A 448 -7.84 -12.37 -8.27
C SER A 448 -7.56 -12.23 -6.77
N ALA A 449 -6.64 -11.35 -6.44
CA ALA A 449 -6.26 -11.01 -5.07
C ALA A 449 -6.01 -9.50 -4.95
N THR A 450 -6.15 -8.97 -3.73
CA THR A 450 -5.73 -7.59 -3.43
C THR A 450 -4.25 -7.42 -3.69
N LEU A 451 -3.85 -6.25 -4.19
CA LEU A 451 -2.46 -5.81 -4.20
C LEU A 451 -2.10 -4.98 -2.95
N TYR A 452 -2.97 -5.03 -1.92
CA TYR A 452 -2.74 -4.45 -0.59
C TYR A 452 -2.74 -2.92 -0.53
N HIS A 453 -3.49 -2.25 -1.40
CA HIS A 453 -3.49 -0.79 -1.56
C HIS A 453 -4.82 -0.11 -1.18
N PRO A 454 -5.51 -0.48 -0.07
CA PRO A 454 -6.77 0.18 0.29
C PRO A 454 -6.57 1.67 0.59
N VAL A 455 -7.47 2.50 0.01
CA VAL A 455 -7.48 3.96 0.16
C VAL A 455 -8.90 4.51 0.18
N GLY A 456 -9.07 5.80 0.47
CA GLY A 456 -10.26 6.57 0.14
C GLY A 456 -11.35 6.60 1.22
N THR A 457 -11.21 5.91 2.33
CA THR A 457 -12.24 5.74 3.37
C THR A 457 -12.40 6.93 4.32
N ALA A 458 -11.61 7.99 4.15
CA ALA A 458 -11.73 9.28 4.84
C ALA A 458 -11.22 10.38 3.90
N ALA A 459 -11.78 10.42 2.69
CA ALA A 459 -11.28 11.18 1.56
C ALA A 459 -11.16 12.69 1.84
N LEU A 460 -10.07 13.29 1.32
CA LEU A 460 -9.91 14.74 1.28
C LEU A 460 -10.74 15.35 0.16
N GLY A 461 -11.20 16.57 0.37
CA GLY A 461 -11.92 17.32 -0.66
C GLY A 461 -12.78 18.45 -0.12
N ASP A 462 -13.50 19.09 -1.05
CA ASP A 462 -14.38 20.21 -0.75
C ASP A 462 -15.87 19.82 -0.80
N SER A 463 -16.20 18.62 -1.31
CA SER A 463 -17.59 18.13 -1.36
C SER A 463 -18.15 17.87 0.04
N ASP A 464 -19.47 17.79 0.15
CA ASP A 464 -20.14 17.49 1.43
C ASP A 464 -19.77 16.11 1.99
N ASP A 465 -19.40 15.17 1.11
CA ASP A 465 -18.94 13.83 1.49
C ASP A 465 -17.45 13.77 1.90
N ALA A 466 -16.70 14.87 1.75
CA ALA A 466 -15.30 14.89 2.16
C ALA A 466 -15.17 14.81 3.69
N VAL A 467 -14.31 13.93 4.17
CA VAL A 467 -14.06 13.71 5.61
C VAL A 467 -13.04 14.68 6.16
N VAL A 468 -11.99 14.95 5.39
CA VAL A 468 -10.99 15.95 5.73
C VAL A 468 -10.95 17.06 4.69
N ASP A 469 -10.56 18.24 5.13
CA ASP A 469 -10.29 19.36 4.24
C ASP A 469 -8.89 19.22 3.58
N ARG A 470 -8.51 20.23 2.79
CA ARG A 470 -7.22 20.25 2.09
C ARG A 470 -6.00 20.31 2.99
N THR A 471 -6.18 20.63 4.28
CA THR A 471 -5.13 20.61 5.32
C THR A 471 -5.14 19.31 6.14
N LEU A 472 -5.91 18.31 5.70
CA LEU A 472 -6.10 17.02 6.36
C LEU A 472 -6.76 17.12 7.75
N ALA A 473 -7.31 18.27 8.11
CA ALA A 473 -8.11 18.43 9.32
C ALA A 473 -9.50 17.79 9.12
N VAL A 474 -9.99 17.07 10.14
CA VAL A 474 -11.32 16.45 10.09
C VAL A 474 -12.40 17.54 10.14
N ARG A 475 -13.29 17.55 9.15
CA ARG A 475 -14.27 18.62 8.97
C ARG A 475 -15.23 18.75 10.12
N GLY A 476 -15.24 19.95 10.74
CA GLY A 476 -16.09 20.29 11.86
C GLY A 476 -15.64 19.68 13.21
N VAL A 477 -14.36 19.26 13.29
CA VAL A 477 -13.72 18.77 14.51
C VAL A 477 -12.40 19.52 14.71
N GLU A 478 -12.21 20.13 15.85
CA GLU A 478 -10.98 20.83 16.18
C GLU A 478 -9.90 19.86 16.69
N GLY A 479 -8.64 20.14 16.39
CA GLY A 479 -7.50 19.41 16.94
C GLY A 479 -7.35 17.97 16.44
N LEU A 480 -7.98 17.61 15.31
CA LEU A 480 -7.94 16.26 14.74
C LEU A 480 -7.54 16.28 13.27
N TRP A 481 -6.48 15.54 12.91
CA TRP A 481 -5.99 15.37 11.55
C TRP A 481 -5.87 13.89 11.19
N ILE A 482 -5.86 13.58 9.89
CA ILE A 482 -5.62 12.24 9.37
C ILE A 482 -4.36 12.21 8.50
N ALA A 483 -3.47 11.24 8.74
CA ALA A 483 -2.17 11.15 8.08
C ALA A 483 -1.89 9.74 7.52
N ASP A 484 -2.79 9.20 6.70
CA ASP A 484 -2.63 7.89 6.06
C ASP A 484 -3.38 7.78 4.72
N ALA A 485 -3.37 6.59 4.12
CA ALA A 485 -3.95 6.35 2.80
C ALA A 485 -5.48 6.55 2.74
N SER A 486 -6.19 6.61 3.87
CA SER A 486 -7.64 6.83 3.89
C SER A 486 -8.04 8.19 3.28
N VAL A 487 -7.13 9.17 3.29
CA VAL A 487 -7.42 10.52 2.78
C VAL A 487 -7.34 10.65 1.26
N MET A 488 -6.76 9.68 0.55
CA MET A 488 -6.65 9.73 -0.92
C MET A 488 -8.06 9.77 -1.54
N PRO A 489 -8.45 10.83 -2.26
CA PRO A 489 -9.79 10.92 -2.84
C PRO A 489 -9.97 9.94 -4.01
N ARG A 490 -8.88 9.70 -4.73
CA ARG A 490 -8.72 8.65 -5.74
C ARG A 490 -7.42 7.90 -5.51
N ILE A 491 -7.49 6.58 -5.72
CA ILE A 491 -6.29 5.75 -5.70
C ILE A 491 -5.35 6.19 -6.83
N ILE A 492 -4.06 6.28 -6.53
CA ILE A 492 -3.05 6.58 -7.54
C ILE A 492 -2.79 5.34 -8.40
N HIS A 493 -2.35 5.52 -9.65
CA HIS A 493 -2.06 4.42 -10.60
C HIS A 493 -0.78 3.63 -10.25
N ALA A 494 -0.37 3.62 -8.97
CA ALA A 494 0.87 3.02 -8.49
C ALA A 494 0.75 2.45 -7.07
N ASN A 495 1.84 1.86 -6.55
CA ASN A 495 1.93 1.38 -5.18
C ASN A 495 1.81 2.53 -4.18
N THR A 496 0.97 2.39 -3.16
CA THR A 496 0.51 3.50 -2.30
C THR A 496 1.43 3.87 -1.13
N ASN A 497 2.54 3.13 -0.91
CA ASN A 497 3.38 3.34 0.27
C ASN A 497 4.14 4.68 0.25
N ALA A 498 4.75 5.06 -0.88
CA ALA A 498 5.46 6.34 -1.01
C ALA A 498 4.52 7.53 -0.78
N THR A 499 3.34 7.48 -1.39
CA THR A 499 2.29 8.49 -1.23
C THR A 499 1.76 8.57 0.19
N SER A 500 1.60 7.43 0.89
CA SER A 500 1.23 7.45 2.32
C SER A 500 2.29 8.14 3.19
N MET A 501 3.57 7.99 2.88
CA MET A 501 4.65 8.71 3.56
C MET A 501 4.61 10.22 3.25
N MET A 502 4.36 10.60 2.00
CA MET A 502 4.20 11.99 1.57
C MET A 502 3.02 12.65 2.30
N ILE A 503 1.87 11.96 2.40
CA ILE A 503 0.71 12.44 3.18
C ILE A 503 1.10 12.69 4.65
N GLY A 504 1.88 11.79 5.25
CA GLY A 504 2.41 11.97 6.61
C GLY A 504 3.27 13.23 6.76
N ALA A 505 4.10 13.55 5.77
CA ALA A 505 4.91 14.76 5.75
C ALA A 505 4.05 16.03 5.61
N ARG A 506 3.06 16.00 4.72
CA ARG A 506 2.10 17.11 4.52
C ARG A 506 1.25 17.34 5.77
N ALA A 507 0.76 16.27 6.41
CA ALA A 507 -0.01 16.38 7.65
C ALA A 507 0.78 17.08 8.75
N ALA A 508 2.04 16.73 8.94
CA ALA A 508 2.91 17.41 9.91
C ALA A 508 3.06 18.90 9.58
N GLN A 509 3.29 19.25 8.32
CA GLN A 509 3.40 20.63 7.86
C GLN A 509 2.11 21.44 8.18
N PHE A 510 0.95 20.88 7.91
CA PHE A 510 -0.33 21.55 8.20
C PHE A 510 -0.58 21.69 9.70
N VAL A 511 -0.20 20.69 10.50
CA VAL A 511 -0.29 20.77 11.96
C VAL A 511 0.63 21.85 12.52
N GLU A 512 1.86 21.98 12.01
CA GLU A 512 2.79 23.04 12.41
C GLU A 512 2.26 24.45 12.09
N GLN A 513 1.52 24.60 10.98
CA GLN A 513 0.91 25.88 10.60
C GLN A 513 -0.34 26.22 11.42
N ALA A 514 -0.98 25.23 12.04
CA ALA A 514 -2.20 25.39 12.84
C ALA A 514 -1.95 25.60 14.34
N LEU A 515 -0.72 25.39 14.82
CA LEU A 515 -0.29 25.57 16.20
C LEU A 515 0.40 26.92 16.43
#